data_1b2b9c3fc98d875488462ab5a8709527
#
_entry.id   1b2b9c3fc98d875488462ab5a8709527
#
_cell.length_a   1.000
_cell.length_b   1.000
_cell.length_c   1.000
_cell.angle_alpha   90.00
_cell.angle_beta   90.00
_cell.angle_gamma   90.00
#
_symmetry.space_group_name_H-M   'P 1'
#
loop_
_entity.id
_entity.type
_entity.pdbx_description
1 polymer ?
#
loop_
_entity_poly.entity_id
_entity_poly.type
_entity_poly.pdbx_seq_one_letter_code
_entity_poly.pdbx_strand_id
1 'polypeptide(L)'
;MVTANTKVAFLCPVEKVWGIVTDLSNYKWRSDISKIDVVDDKNFVEYTHDGFKTNFIVTNKELYKMWEFDLENQNMKGHWSGKFYKQGDKTTLDFTETVTAKKFLMKLFIGSYLRKQQRQYFVDLKRKLQCEEASKIQVF
;
A
#
# COMPACT_ATOMS: atom_id res chain seq x y z
N MET A 1 3.38 -7.05 -18.20
CA MET A 1 3.84 -6.49 -16.90
C MET A 1 3.54 -5.01 -16.85
N VAL A 2 2.91 -4.56 -15.78
CA VAL A 2 2.52 -3.16 -15.59
C VAL A 2 3.07 -2.68 -14.26
N THR A 3 3.63 -1.46 -14.25
CA THR A 3 4.18 -0.84 -13.03
C THR A 3 3.44 0.46 -12.75
N ALA A 4 3.03 0.64 -11.50
CA ALA A 4 2.46 1.88 -11.00
C ALA A 4 3.31 2.38 -9.84
N ASN A 5 3.62 3.67 -9.83
CA ASN A 5 4.42 4.30 -8.78
C ASN A 5 3.73 5.56 -8.31
N THR A 6 3.72 5.78 -7.00
CA THR A 6 3.20 7.01 -6.40
C THR A 6 4.11 7.42 -5.24
N LYS A 7 4.51 8.67 -5.22
CA LYS A 7 5.28 9.26 -4.13
C LYS A 7 4.45 10.34 -3.47
N VAL A 8 4.37 10.30 -2.14
CA VAL A 8 3.63 11.30 -1.37
C VAL A 8 4.45 11.69 -0.15
N ALA A 9 4.52 12.98 0.14
CA ALA A 9 5.18 13.48 1.34
C ALA A 9 4.13 13.89 2.39
N PHE A 10 4.36 13.45 3.62
CA PHE A 10 3.53 13.79 4.77
C PHE A 10 4.37 14.56 5.79
N LEU A 11 3.79 15.60 6.39
CA LEU A 11 4.44 16.33 7.47
C LEU A 11 4.19 15.62 8.80
N CYS A 12 4.63 14.38 8.86
CA CYS A 12 4.54 13.47 10.00
C CYS A 12 5.86 12.74 10.17
N PRO A 13 6.23 12.40 11.42
CA PRO A 13 7.46 11.61 11.64
C PRO A 13 7.33 10.20 11.08
N VAL A 14 8.46 9.64 10.64
CA VAL A 14 8.48 8.33 9.99
C VAL A 14 7.96 7.22 10.89
N GLU A 15 8.19 7.33 12.20
CA GLU A 15 7.73 6.34 13.18
C GLU A 15 6.21 6.22 13.16
N LYS A 16 5.52 7.35 13.05
CA LYS A 16 4.05 7.37 13.00
C LYS A 16 3.54 6.78 11.68
N VAL A 17 4.13 7.18 10.57
CA VAL A 17 3.71 6.70 9.25
C VAL A 17 3.98 5.21 9.12
N TRP A 18 5.16 4.76 9.50
CA TRP A 18 5.53 3.34 9.50
C TRP A 18 4.57 2.51 10.35
N GLY A 19 4.30 2.98 11.57
CA GLY A 19 3.43 2.25 12.50
C GLY A 19 2.04 2.02 11.94
N ILE A 20 1.47 3.00 11.24
CA ILE A 20 0.13 2.87 10.65
C ILE A 20 0.17 1.96 9.42
N VAL A 21 1.14 2.16 8.53
CA VAL A 21 1.21 1.41 7.27
C VAL A 21 1.46 -0.08 7.52
N THR A 22 2.31 -0.42 8.48
CA THR A 22 2.72 -1.82 8.70
C THR A 22 1.89 -2.56 9.75
N ASP A 23 0.98 -1.88 10.45
CA ASP A 23 0.10 -2.53 11.43
C ASP A 23 -1.09 -3.19 10.74
N LEU A 24 -0.96 -4.46 10.47
CA LEU A 24 -1.98 -5.25 9.78
C LEU A 24 -3.20 -5.56 10.67
N SER A 25 -3.10 -5.36 11.98
CA SER A 25 -4.23 -5.57 12.90
C SER A 25 -5.19 -4.39 12.91
N ASN A 26 -4.75 -3.20 12.52
CA ASN A 26 -5.54 -1.99 12.47
C ASN A 26 -5.71 -1.55 11.02
N TYR A 27 -6.74 -2.07 10.35
CA TYR A 27 -6.97 -1.84 8.91
C TYR A 27 -8.23 -1.03 8.61
N LYS A 28 -8.99 -0.65 9.63
CA LYS A 28 -10.29 0.02 9.43
C LYS A 28 -10.17 1.39 8.77
N TRP A 29 -8.99 1.99 8.79
CA TRP A 29 -8.75 3.25 8.11
C TRP A 29 -8.74 3.10 6.57
N ARG A 30 -8.61 1.89 6.07
CA ARG A 30 -8.61 1.61 4.62
C ARG A 30 -10.03 1.36 4.14
N SER A 31 -10.48 2.17 3.17
CA SER A 31 -11.84 2.07 2.62
C SER A 31 -12.01 0.95 1.61
N ASP A 32 -10.92 0.43 1.04
CA ASP A 32 -10.94 -0.54 -0.05
C ASP A 32 -11.04 -2.00 0.42
N ILE A 33 -10.84 -2.25 1.71
CA ILE A 33 -10.86 -3.62 2.24
C ILE A 33 -11.83 -3.74 3.41
N SER A 34 -12.33 -4.97 3.63
CA SER A 34 -13.19 -5.28 4.77
C SER A 34 -12.40 -5.83 5.95
N LYS A 35 -11.32 -6.59 5.67
CA LYS A 35 -10.49 -7.16 6.73
C LYS A 35 -9.15 -7.62 6.19
N ILE A 36 -8.21 -7.81 7.12
CA ILE A 36 -6.93 -8.48 6.89
C ILE A 36 -6.85 -9.66 7.86
N ASP A 37 -6.57 -10.86 7.34
CA ASP A 37 -6.27 -12.05 8.14
C ASP A 37 -4.75 -12.23 8.15
N VAL A 38 -4.12 -12.13 9.32
CA VAL A 38 -2.70 -12.39 9.48
C VAL A 38 -2.53 -13.88 9.73
N VAL A 39 -1.87 -14.58 8.80
CA VAL A 39 -1.64 -16.03 8.91
C VAL A 39 -0.43 -16.32 9.78
N ASP A 40 0.68 -15.62 9.54
CA ASP A 40 1.92 -15.69 10.31
C ASP A 40 2.72 -14.40 10.12
N ASP A 41 3.98 -14.36 10.53
CA ASP A 41 4.81 -13.16 10.48
C ASP A 41 5.15 -12.70 9.07
N LYS A 42 4.93 -13.54 8.05
CA LYS A 42 5.21 -13.20 6.65
C LYS A 42 3.97 -13.23 5.76
N ASN A 43 2.94 -13.97 6.13
CA ASN A 43 1.80 -14.22 5.27
C ASN A 43 0.54 -13.55 5.81
N PHE A 44 -0.16 -12.82 4.95
CA PHE A 44 -1.45 -12.24 5.29
C PHE A 44 -2.36 -12.22 4.06
N VAL A 45 -3.67 -12.08 4.30
CA VAL A 45 -4.70 -12.05 3.27
C VAL A 45 -5.57 -10.83 3.46
N GLU A 46 -5.75 -10.07 2.38
CA GLU A 46 -6.71 -8.95 2.37
C GLU A 46 -8.01 -9.39 1.69
N TYR A 47 -9.13 -8.90 2.22
CA TYR A 47 -10.46 -9.13 1.64
C TYR A 47 -11.09 -7.80 1.30
N THR A 48 -11.65 -7.68 0.10
CA THR A 48 -12.47 -6.53 -0.28
C THR A 48 -13.87 -6.68 0.35
N HIS A 49 -14.69 -5.63 0.23
CA HIS A 49 -16.04 -5.66 0.81
C HIS A 49 -16.96 -6.70 0.18
N ASP A 50 -16.70 -7.08 -1.07
CA ASP A 50 -17.43 -8.15 -1.76
C ASP A 50 -16.79 -9.54 -1.59
N GLY A 51 -15.77 -9.65 -0.72
CA GLY A 51 -15.17 -10.93 -0.37
C GLY A 51 -14.05 -11.41 -1.28
N PHE A 52 -13.62 -10.59 -2.23
CA PHE A 52 -12.48 -10.93 -3.10
C PHE A 52 -11.19 -10.89 -2.30
N LYS A 53 -10.39 -11.97 -2.38
CA LYS A 53 -9.18 -12.08 -1.56
C LYS A 53 -7.90 -11.98 -2.37
N THR A 54 -6.88 -11.37 -1.75
CA THR A 54 -5.52 -11.31 -2.27
C THR A 54 -4.57 -11.84 -1.20
N ASN A 55 -3.68 -12.75 -1.58
CA ASN A 55 -2.66 -13.31 -0.69
C ASN A 55 -1.37 -12.50 -0.80
N PHE A 56 -0.73 -12.25 0.35
CA PHE A 56 0.51 -11.49 0.43
C PHE A 56 1.57 -12.26 1.19
N ILE A 57 2.82 -12.19 0.71
CA ILE A 57 3.98 -12.77 1.37
C ILE A 57 5.03 -11.68 1.51
N VAL A 58 5.37 -11.31 2.74
CA VAL A 58 6.40 -10.29 3.00
C VAL A 58 7.76 -10.85 2.59
N THR A 59 8.44 -10.13 1.71
CA THR A 59 9.76 -10.52 1.18
C THR A 59 10.89 -9.73 1.80
N ASN A 60 10.62 -8.50 2.28
CA ASN A 60 11.63 -7.67 2.93
C ASN A 60 10.95 -6.68 3.87
N LYS A 61 11.56 -6.45 5.03
CA LYS A 61 11.06 -5.48 5.99
C LYS A 61 12.23 -4.91 6.78
N GLU A 62 12.50 -3.63 6.55
CA GLU A 62 13.55 -2.88 7.25
C GLU A 62 12.90 -1.72 7.99
N LEU A 63 13.02 -1.72 9.30
CA LEU A 63 12.34 -0.76 10.18
C LEU A 63 12.55 0.69 9.71
N TYR A 64 11.44 1.40 9.49
CA TYR A 64 11.39 2.81 9.05
C TYR A 64 12.00 3.10 7.69
N LYS A 65 12.35 2.05 6.92
CA LYS A 65 13.02 2.23 5.62
C LYS A 65 12.30 1.58 4.46
N MET A 66 11.91 0.32 4.60
CA MET A 66 11.38 -0.43 3.47
C MET A 66 10.47 -1.57 3.93
N TRP A 67 9.40 -1.78 3.16
CA TRP A 67 8.52 -2.93 3.30
C TRP A 67 8.15 -3.42 1.92
N GLU A 68 8.39 -4.71 1.67
CA GLU A 68 8.13 -5.33 0.36
C GLU A 68 7.36 -6.62 0.55
N PHE A 69 6.50 -6.93 -0.40
CA PHE A 69 5.79 -8.20 -0.42
C PHE A 69 5.40 -8.59 -1.84
N ASP A 70 5.26 -9.90 -2.04
CA ASP A 70 4.64 -10.44 -3.24
C ASP A 70 3.14 -10.56 -3.00
N LEU A 71 2.36 -10.43 -4.06
CA LEU A 71 0.91 -10.53 -3.99
C LEU A 71 0.38 -11.40 -5.13
N GLU A 72 -0.72 -12.07 -4.86
CA GLU A 72 -1.38 -12.91 -5.84
C GLU A 72 -2.86 -13.06 -5.55
N ASN A 73 -3.68 -12.95 -6.60
CA ASN A 73 -5.11 -13.25 -6.56
C ASN A 73 -5.52 -13.90 -7.89
N GLN A 74 -6.83 -14.03 -8.11
CA GLN A 74 -7.34 -14.65 -9.34
C GLN A 74 -7.02 -13.85 -10.61
N ASN A 75 -6.79 -12.56 -10.48
CA ASN A 75 -6.65 -11.65 -11.62
C ASN A 75 -5.21 -11.30 -11.94
N MET A 76 -4.31 -11.34 -10.96
CA MET A 76 -2.96 -10.85 -11.14
C MET A 76 -1.98 -11.48 -10.15
N LYS A 77 -0.70 -11.33 -10.48
CA LYS A 77 0.42 -11.70 -9.64
C LYS A 77 1.45 -10.59 -9.71
N GLY A 78 2.03 -10.20 -8.57
CA GLY A 78 2.97 -9.10 -8.60
C GLY A 78 3.80 -8.92 -7.35
N HIS A 79 4.46 -7.78 -7.31
CA HIS A 79 5.35 -7.38 -6.22
C HIS A 79 5.08 -5.92 -5.88
N TRP A 80 5.05 -5.63 -4.58
CA TRP A 80 4.86 -4.29 -4.05
C TRP A 80 6.06 -3.90 -3.20
N SER A 81 6.53 -2.65 -3.36
CA SER A 81 7.65 -2.10 -2.62
C SER A 81 7.26 -0.73 -2.07
N GLY A 82 7.40 -0.54 -0.77
CA GLY A 82 7.21 0.74 -0.12
C GLY A 82 8.51 1.21 0.51
N LYS A 83 9.01 2.35 0.05
CA LYS A 83 10.21 2.97 0.61
C LYS A 83 9.82 4.19 1.43
N PHE A 84 10.43 4.34 2.60
CA PHE A 84 10.17 5.41 3.55
C PHE A 84 11.41 6.28 3.66
N TYR A 85 11.29 7.56 3.35
CA TYR A 85 12.40 8.51 3.41
C TYR A 85 12.11 9.56 4.49
N LYS A 86 12.99 9.63 5.47
CA LYS A 86 12.86 10.58 6.57
C LYS A 86 13.66 11.87 6.28
N GLN A 87 12.99 13.00 6.47
CA GLN A 87 13.63 14.32 6.45
C GLN A 87 13.09 15.12 7.64
N GLY A 88 13.76 15.03 8.81
CA GLY A 88 13.23 15.63 10.03
C GLY A 88 11.87 15.05 10.40
N ASP A 89 10.86 15.90 10.52
CA ASP A 89 9.48 15.48 10.82
C ASP A 89 8.64 15.26 9.56
N LYS A 90 9.28 15.23 8.39
CA LYS A 90 8.64 14.95 7.12
C LYS A 90 9.00 13.53 6.68
N THR A 91 8.01 12.82 6.14
CA THR A 91 8.22 11.47 5.59
C THR A 91 7.71 11.42 4.16
N THR A 92 8.56 10.95 3.25
CA THR A 92 8.15 10.67 1.87
C THR A 92 7.96 9.17 1.72
N LEU A 93 6.80 8.76 1.20
CA LEU A 93 6.51 7.38 0.83
C LEU A 93 6.62 7.23 -0.68
N ASP A 94 7.36 6.22 -1.10
CA ASP A 94 7.53 5.86 -2.51
C ASP A 94 7.01 4.44 -2.69
N PHE A 95 5.78 4.31 -3.20
CA PHE A 95 5.12 3.02 -3.41
C PHE A 95 5.22 2.63 -4.88
N THR A 96 5.74 1.43 -5.13
CA THR A 96 5.84 0.87 -6.47
C THR A 96 5.19 -0.51 -6.48
N GLU A 97 4.29 -0.73 -7.42
CA GLU A 97 3.66 -2.04 -7.62
C GLU A 97 3.84 -2.46 -9.06
N THR A 98 4.37 -3.67 -9.25
CA THR A 98 4.57 -4.27 -10.57
C THR A 98 3.78 -5.57 -10.63
N VAL A 99 2.84 -5.67 -11.58
CA VAL A 99 1.95 -6.83 -11.68
C VAL A 99 1.88 -7.37 -13.09
N THR A 100 1.56 -8.65 -13.19
CA THR A 100 1.22 -9.32 -14.43
C THR A 100 -0.22 -9.81 -14.33
N ALA A 101 -1.06 -9.42 -15.30
CA ALA A 101 -2.43 -9.86 -15.36
C ALA A 101 -2.49 -11.33 -15.77
N LYS A 102 -3.35 -12.11 -15.08
CA LYS A 102 -3.56 -13.53 -15.39
C LYS A 102 -4.55 -13.72 -16.53
N LYS A 103 -5.42 -12.74 -16.77
CA LYS A 103 -6.47 -12.81 -17.79
C LYS A 103 -6.19 -11.78 -18.87
N PHE A 104 -6.34 -12.19 -20.12
CA PHE A 104 -6.05 -11.32 -21.28
C PHE A 104 -6.79 -9.99 -21.21
N LEU A 105 -8.07 -10.01 -20.91
CA LEU A 105 -8.88 -8.79 -20.85
C LEU A 105 -8.44 -7.83 -19.75
N MET A 106 -7.88 -8.36 -18.65
CA MET A 106 -7.40 -7.54 -17.54
C MET A 106 -6.18 -6.71 -17.91
N LYS A 107 -5.41 -7.13 -18.92
CA LYS A 107 -4.21 -6.40 -19.34
C LYS A 107 -4.52 -4.98 -19.78
N LEU A 108 -5.72 -4.73 -20.31
CA LEU A 108 -6.12 -3.42 -20.79
C LEU A 108 -6.43 -2.43 -19.67
N PHE A 109 -6.85 -2.93 -18.50
CA PHE A 109 -7.37 -2.09 -17.40
C PHE A 109 -6.49 -2.06 -16.16
N ILE A 110 -5.50 -2.97 -16.07
CA ILE A 110 -4.77 -3.17 -14.83
C ILE A 110 -3.97 -1.93 -14.41
N GLY A 111 -3.41 -1.19 -15.35
CA GLY A 111 -2.66 0.03 -15.05
C GLY A 111 -3.50 1.10 -14.40
N SER A 112 -4.69 1.38 -14.96
CA SER A 112 -5.58 2.37 -14.38
C SER A 112 -6.16 1.90 -13.04
N TYR A 113 -6.41 0.59 -12.91
CA TYR A 113 -6.85 0.00 -11.65
C TYR A 113 -5.82 0.21 -10.54
N LEU A 114 -4.55 -0.08 -10.81
CA LEU A 114 -3.47 0.09 -9.82
C LEU A 114 -3.30 1.55 -9.41
N ARG A 115 -3.35 2.47 -10.38
CA ARG A 115 -3.22 3.90 -10.07
C ARG A 115 -4.38 4.39 -9.21
N LYS A 116 -5.59 3.92 -9.49
CA LYS A 116 -6.76 4.27 -8.69
C LYS A 116 -6.63 3.73 -7.27
N GLN A 117 -6.17 2.49 -7.11
CA GLN A 117 -5.95 1.90 -5.80
C GLN A 117 -4.89 2.65 -5.00
N GLN A 118 -3.78 3.04 -5.62
CA GLN A 118 -2.74 3.80 -4.95
C GLN A 118 -3.26 5.16 -4.49
N ARG A 119 -4.02 5.86 -5.32
CA ARG A 119 -4.60 7.14 -4.92
C ARG A 119 -5.55 6.99 -3.73
N GLN A 120 -6.40 5.96 -3.75
CA GLN A 120 -7.33 5.71 -2.65
C GLN A 120 -6.59 5.38 -1.35
N TYR A 121 -5.54 4.58 -1.45
CA TYR A 121 -4.70 4.25 -0.30
C TYR A 121 -4.13 5.51 0.35
N PHE A 122 -3.59 6.43 -0.44
CA PHE A 122 -3.02 7.67 0.11
C PHE A 122 -4.09 8.61 0.67
N VAL A 123 -5.27 8.67 0.06
CA VAL A 123 -6.40 9.43 0.63
C VAL A 123 -6.76 8.90 2.01
N ASP A 124 -6.85 7.58 2.13
CA ASP A 124 -7.18 6.93 3.41
C ASP A 124 -6.07 7.13 4.43
N LEU A 125 -4.82 7.01 4.02
CA LEU A 125 -3.66 7.20 4.90
C LEU A 125 -3.58 8.64 5.40
N LYS A 126 -3.79 9.62 4.54
CA LYS A 126 -3.85 11.03 4.93
C LYS A 126 -4.85 11.25 6.05
N ARG A 127 -6.06 10.71 5.86
CA ARG A 127 -7.14 10.85 6.85
C ARG A 127 -6.75 10.19 8.18
N LYS A 128 -6.13 9.00 8.13
CA LYS A 128 -5.73 8.27 9.32
C LYS A 128 -4.60 8.97 10.07
N LEU A 129 -3.64 9.53 9.36
CA LEU A 129 -2.49 10.19 9.97
C LEU A 129 -2.90 11.42 10.76
N GLN A 130 -3.88 12.18 10.28
CA GLN A 130 -4.40 13.38 10.95
C GLN A 130 -3.29 14.32 11.43
N CYS A 131 -2.21 14.43 10.68
CA CYS A 131 -1.18 15.40 10.97
C CYS A 131 -1.75 16.80 10.68
N GLU A 132 -1.50 17.76 11.55
CA GLU A 132 -1.98 19.11 11.36
C GLU A 132 -1.64 19.64 9.98
N GLU A 133 -0.43 19.37 9.56
CA GLU A 133 0.11 19.78 8.27
C GLU A 133 -0.21 18.80 7.13
N ALA A 134 -1.04 17.80 7.38
CA ALA A 134 -1.39 16.80 6.36
C ALA A 134 -2.11 17.41 5.17
N SER A 135 -2.75 18.59 5.34
CA SER A 135 -3.31 19.34 4.23
C SER A 135 -2.26 19.77 3.19
N LYS A 136 -0.98 19.73 3.56
CA LYS A 136 0.15 20.10 2.71
C LYS A 136 0.82 18.89 2.07
N ILE A 137 0.06 17.86 1.77
CA ILE A 137 0.57 16.69 1.07
C ILE A 137 1.08 17.10 -0.30
N GLN A 138 2.30 16.65 -0.62
CA GLN A 138 2.92 16.87 -1.92
C GLN A 138 2.91 15.55 -2.68
N VAL A 139 2.32 15.56 -3.88
CA VAL A 139 2.31 14.41 -4.78
C VAL A 139 3.38 14.64 -5.84
N PHE A 140 4.28 13.69 -5.97
CA PHE A 140 5.40 13.76 -6.90
C PHE A 140 5.13 12.95 -8.18
#